data_c34abfcd1619d6cc666aca7b8dcc3ef1
#
_entry.id   c34abfcd1619d6cc666aca7b8dcc3ef1
#
_cell.length_a   1.000
_cell.length_b   1.000
_cell.length_c   1.000
_cell.angle_alpha   90.00
_cell.angle_beta   90.00
_cell.angle_gamma   90.00
#
_symmetry.space_group_name_H-M   'P 1'
#
loop_
_entity.id
_entity.type
_entity.pdbx_description
1 polymer ?
#
loop_
_entity_poly.entity_id
_entity_poly.type
_entity_poly.pdbx_seq_one_letter_code
_entity_poly.pdbx_strand_id
1 'polypeptide(L)'
;MLCLLVTAGCQTPVGVERLDTATAQRQLTANALTTDELSPSARNVLRRWVLSERYDDDPAGAIAALHTIATDGRGDEDEVITLAEMSYLYAEKTHQRPYFLGAAIYSFAFLFPEKGLAPPSP
;
A
#
# COMPACT_ATOMS: atom_id res chain seq x y z
N MET A 1 63.87 2.33 -14.54
CA MET A 1 62.96 1.49 -13.78
C MET A 1 61.68 2.25 -13.53
N LEU A 2 60.68 1.93 -14.31
CA LEU A 2 59.39 2.65 -14.25
C LEU A 2 58.39 1.76 -13.53
N CYS A 3 58.08 2.10 -12.29
CA CYS A 3 56.96 1.48 -11.56
C CYS A 3 55.66 2.13 -12.01
N LEU A 4 54.95 1.45 -12.87
CA LEU A 4 53.55 1.78 -13.21
C LEU A 4 52.65 1.27 -12.07
N LEU A 5 52.29 2.14 -11.18
CA LEU A 5 51.19 1.92 -10.24
C LEU A 5 49.88 2.16 -11.01
N VAL A 6 49.31 1.07 -11.49
CA VAL A 6 47.92 1.07 -11.95
C VAL A 6 47.02 1.06 -10.71
N THR A 7 46.61 2.22 -10.28
CA THR A 7 45.51 2.31 -9.34
C THR A 7 44.24 1.89 -10.09
N ALA A 8 43.82 0.66 -9.88
CA ALA A 8 42.57 0.19 -10.33
C ALA A 8 41.44 1.07 -9.74
N GLY A 9 40.71 1.69 -10.64
CA GLY A 9 39.70 2.67 -10.32
C GLY A 9 38.65 2.17 -9.35
N CYS A 10 38.17 3.08 -8.57
CA CYS A 10 37.06 2.91 -7.65
C CYS A 10 35.89 2.25 -8.37
N GLN A 11 35.60 1.06 -7.97
CA GLN A 11 34.32 0.42 -8.28
C GLN A 11 33.25 1.28 -7.66
N THR A 12 32.36 1.82 -8.48
CA THR A 12 31.15 2.46 -7.97
C THR A 12 30.35 1.43 -7.20
N PRO A 13 29.95 1.71 -5.96
CA PRO A 13 29.12 0.78 -5.20
C PRO A 13 27.83 0.52 -5.95
N VAL A 14 27.55 -0.75 -6.15
CA VAL A 14 26.37 -1.25 -6.82
C VAL A 14 25.14 -0.83 -6.02
N GLY A 15 24.16 -0.17 -6.64
CA GLY A 15 22.79 -0.15 -6.15
C GLY A 15 22.28 1.15 -5.54
N VAL A 16 22.95 2.30 -5.72
CA VAL A 16 22.31 3.58 -5.41
C VAL A 16 21.94 4.28 -6.72
N GLU A 17 20.77 3.97 -7.23
CA GLU A 17 20.15 4.79 -8.25
C GLU A 17 19.72 6.10 -7.60
N ARG A 18 20.35 7.21 -7.98
CA ARG A 18 19.91 8.52 -7.56
C ARG A 18 18.62 8.85 -8.28
N LEU A 19 17.50 8.61 -7.62
CA LEU A 19 16.22 9.10 -8.08
C LEU A 19 16.24 10.63 -8.03
N ASP A 20 15.81 11.24 -9.13
CA ASP A 20 15.49 12.66 -9.16
C ASP A 20 14.46 12.98 -8.08
N THR A 21 14.58 14.14 -7.43
CA THR A 21 13.70 14.55 -6.34
C THR A 21 12.21 14.51 -6.74
N ALA A 22 11.90 14.87 -7.97
CA ALA A 22 10.52 14.82 -8.47
C ALA A 22 10.01 13.38 -8.63
N THR A 23 10.87 12.45 -9.04
CA THR A 23 10.54 11.01 -9.13
C THR A 23 10.39 10.40 -7.75
N ALA A 24 11.29 10.71 -6.82
CA ALA A 24 11.21 10.26 -5.43
C ALA A 24 9.92 10.77 -4.76
N GLN A 25 9.57 12.04 -4.96
CA GLN A 25 8.34 12.63 -4.43
C GLN A 25 7.09 11.96 -5.02
N ARG A 26 7.06 11.70 -6.33
CA ARG A 26 5.95 10.97 -6.97
C ARG A 26 5.80 9.56 -6.43
N GLN A 27 6.90 8.85 -6.17
CA GLN A 27 6.86 7.52 -5.57
C GLN A 27 6.35 7.54 -4.13
N LEU A 28 6.75 8.54 -3.34
CA LEU A 28 6.29 8.70 -1.96
C LEU A 28 4.82 9.10 -1.87
N THR A 29 4.32 9.85 -2.86
CA THR A 29 2.92 10.30 -2.91
C THR A 29 2.04 9.43 -3.79
N ALA A 30 2.60 8.39 -4.42
CA ALA A 30 1.83 7.47 -5.25
C ALA A 30 0.82 6.68 -4.42
N ASN A 31 -0.45 6.86 -4.76
CA ASN A 31 -1.57 6.15 -4.15
C ASN A 31 -2.71 6.02 -5.16
N ALA A 32 -3.78 5.36 -4.78
CA ALA A 32 -4.92 5.11 -5.64
C ALA A 32 -5.53 6.37 -6.27
N LEU A 33 -5.45 7.51 -5.60
CA LEU A 33 -6.00 8.77 -6.09
C LEU A 33 -5.13 9.44 -7.16
N THR A 34 -3.82 9.18 -7.15
CA THR A 34 -2.86 9.86 -8.02
C THR A 34 -2.40 9.04 -9.21
N THR A 35 -2.52 7.72 -9.15
CA THR A 35 -1.94 6.83 -10.18
C THR A 35 -2.93 5.82 -10.76
N ASP A 36 -4.15 5.75 -10.26
CA ASP A 36 -5.13 4.69 -10.57
C ASP A 36 -4.60 3.26 -10.28
N GLU A 37 -3.58 3.17 -9.45
CA GLU A 37 -2.96 1.91 -9.03
C GLU A 37 -2.83 1.87 -7.51
N LEU A 38 -2.68 0.66 -6.98
CA LEU A 38 -2.37 0.48 -5.57
C LEU A 38 -1.02 1.10 -5.22
N SER A 39 -0.95 1.76 -4.08
CA SER A 39 0.31 2.24 -3.52
C SER A 39 1.29 1.09 -3.26
N PRO A 40 2.61 1.37 -3.20
CA PRO A 40 3.59 0.36 -2.80
C PRO A 40 3.29 -0.27 -1.44
N SER A 41 2.79 0.50 -0.49
CA SER A 41 2.34 0.05 0.82
C SER A 41 1.21 -0.98 0.72
N ALA A 42 0.17 -0.68 -0.05
CA ALA A 42 -0.95 -1.58 -0.27
C ALA A 42 -0.51 -2.89 -0.94
N ARG A 43 0.38 -2.79 -1.94
CA ARG A 43 0.96 -3.99 -2.56
C ARG A 43 1.76 -4.86 -1.58
N ASN A 44 2.44 -4.25 -0.63
CA ASN A 44 3.14 -4.98 0.43
C ASN A 44 2.17 -5.72 1.36
N VAL A 45 1.05 -5.09 1.71
CA VAL A 45 -0.01 -5.74 2.50
C VAL A 45 -0.56 -6.96 1.75
N LEU A 46 -0.89 -6.83 0.46
CA LEU A 46 -1.38 -7.95 -0.34
C LEU A 46 -0.37 -9.10 -0.41
N ARG A 47 0.93 -8.79 -0.52
CA ARG A 47 1.99 -9.83 -0.49
C ARG A 47 2.08 -10.50 0.87
N ARG A 48 1.99 -9.75 1.96
CA ARG A 48 2.03 -10.27 3.33
C ARG A 48 0.94 -11.31 3.56
N TRP A 49 -0.23 -11.08 3.04
CA TRP A 49 -1.40 -11.95 3.20
C TRP A 49 -1.64 -12.91 2.02
N VAL A 50 -0.71 -12.95 1.06
CA VAL A 50 -0.78 -13.81 -0.13
C VAL A 50 -2.06 -13.56 -0.95
N LEU A 51 -2.42 -12.30 -1.10
CA LEU A 51 -3.64 -11.87 -1.79
C LEU A 51 -3.37 -11.22 -3.16
N SER A 52 -2.10 -11.09 -3.59
CA SER A 52 -1.76 -10.38 -4.83
C SER A 52 -2.40 -11.01 -6.06
N GLU A 53 -2.26 -12.32 -6.26
CA GLU A 53 -2.87 -13.03 -7.38
C GLU A 53 -4.41 -12.98 -7.32
N ARG A 54 -4.96 -13.15 -6.12
CA ARG A 54 -6.40 -13.06 -5.94
C ARG A 54 -6.94 -11.68 -6.28
N TYR A 55 -6.20 -10.64 -5.94
CA TYR A 55 -6.59 -9.27 -6.30
C TYR A 55 -6.61 -9.05 -7.81
N ASP A 56 -5.67 -9.64 -8.53
CA ASP A 56 -5.63 -9.55 -10.01
C ASP A 56 -6.79 -10.32 -10.66
N ASP A 57 -7.11 -11.49 -10.14
CA ASP A 57 -8.14 -12.39 -10.72
C ASP A 57 -9.55 -12.08 -10.20
N ASP A 58 -9.68 -11.78 -8.92
CA ASP A 58 -10.95 -11.54 -8.23
C ASP A 58 -10.80 -10.43 -7.18
N PRO A 59 -10.79 -9.16 -7.61
CA PRO A 59 -10.61 -8.03 -6.68
C PRO A 59 -11.64 -8.00 -5.56
N ALA A 60 -12.90 -8.28 -5.84
CA ALA A 60 -13.95 -8.29 -4.83
C ALA A 60 -13.71 -9.36 -3.76
N GLY A 61 -13.27 -10.54 -4.17
CA GLY A 61 -12.90 -11.62 -3.26
C GLY A 61 -11.67 -11.29 -2.41
N ALA A 62 -10.69 -10.62 -2.98
CA ALA A 62 -9.51 -10.14 -2.26
C ALA A 62 -9.88 -9.08 -1.21
N ILE A 63 -10.75 -8.14 -1.55
CA ILE A 63 -11.29 -7.14 -0.61
C ILE A 63 -12.01 -7.83 0.55
N ALA A 64 -12.88 -8.79 0.27
CA ALA A 64 -13.59 -9.54 1.29
C ALA A 64 -12.64 -10.32 2.22
N ALA A 65 -11.60 -10.94 1.67
CA ALA A 65 -10.59 -11.66 2.45
C ALA A 65 -9.80 -10.73 3.35
N LEU A 66 -9.36 -9.59 2.83
CA LEU A 66 -8.62 -8.60 3.63
C LEU A 66 -9.49 -7.95 4.70
N HIS A 67 -10.78 -7.71 4.41
CA HIS A 67 -11.74 -7.23 5.38
C HIS A 67 -11.86 -8.20 6.57
N THR A 68 -11.95 -9.49 6.31
CA THR A 68 -11.98 -10.51 7.35
C THR A 68 -10.74 -10.46 8.23
N ILE A 69 -9.56 -10.34 7.62
CA ILE A 69 -8.29 -10.20 8.35
C ILE A 69 -8.27 -8.97 9.22
N ALA A 70 -8.70 -7.82 8.70
CA ALA A 70 -8.75 -6.57 9.44
C ALA A 70 -9.73 -6.59 10.61
N THR A 71 -10.83 -7.32 10.49
CA THR A 71 -11.89 -7.36 11.51
C THR A 71 -11.72 -8.46 12.54
N ASP A 72 -10.94 -9.50 12.27
CA ASP A 72 -10.71 -10.59 13.24
C ASP A 72 -9.51 -10.36 14.18
N GLY A 73 -8.91 -9.18 14.13
CA GLY A 73 -7.80 -8.77 14.99
C GLY A 73 -6.41 -9.21 14.52
N ARG A 74 -6.29 -9.77 13.31
CA ARG A 74 -5.00 -10.12 12.71
C ARG A 74 -4.32 -8.98 11.98
N GLY A 75 -5.11 -8.00 11.51
CA GLY A 75 -4.65 -6.83 10.79
C GLY A 75 -4.43 -5.62 11.70
N ASP A 76 -3.78 -4.61 11.15
CA ASP A 76 -3.54 -3.31 11.76
C ASP A 76 -4.00 -2.16 10.83
N GLU A 77 -3.49 -0.96 11.05
CA GLU A 77 -3.86 0.21 10.26
C GLU A 77 -3.51 0.08 8.77
N ASP A 78 -2.47 -0.68 8.43
CA ASP A 78 -2.05 -0.89 7.04
C ASP A 78 -3.10 -1.66 6.24
N GLU A 79 -3.77 -2.63 6.85
CA GLU A 79 -4.86 -3.37 6.22
C GLU A 79 -6.07 -2.48 5.97
N VAL A 80 -6.38 -1.58 6.90
CA VAL A 80 -7.53 -0.66 6.79
C VAL A 80 -7.32 0.32 5.64
N ILE A 81 -6.16 0.96 5.54
CA ILE A 81 -5.90 1.89 4.44
C ILE A 81 -5.79 1.16 3.09
N THR A 82 -5.26 -0.05 3.08
CA THR A 82 -5.23 -0.88 1.88
C THR A 82 -6.64 -1.23 1.39
N LEU A 83 -7.55 -1.56 2.31
CA LEU A 83 -8.96 -1.77 2.00
C LEU A 83 -9.61 -0.53 1.39
N ALA A 84 -9.28 0.67 1.88
CA ALA A 84 -9.77 1.91 1.30
C ALA A 84 -9.30 2.08 -0.16
N GLU A 85 -8.02 1.85 -0.43
CA GLU A 85 -7.47 1.93 -1.79
C GLU A 85 -8.07 0.89 -2.73
N MET A 86 -8.14 -0.37 -2.31
CA MET A 86 -8.71 -1.46 -3.11
C MET A 86 -10.17 -1.19 -3.45
N SER A 87 -10.95 -0.77 -2.47
CA SER A 87 -12.38 -0.47 -2.64
C SER A 87 -12.58 0.70 -3.60
N TYR A 88 -11.79 1.75 -3.46
CA TYR A 88 -11.85 2.90 -4.36
C TYR A 88 -11.52 2.53 -5.81
N LEU A 89 -10.42 1.83 -6.05
CA LEU A 89 -10.00 1.42 -7.38
C LEU A 89 -11.00 0.45 -8.03
N TYR A 90 -11.55 -0.45 -7.25
CA TYR A 90 -12.59 -1.36 -7.73
C TYR A 90 -13.87 -0.61 -8.09
N ALA A 91 -14.26 0.36 -7.28
CA ALA A 91 -15.41 1.22 -7.55
C ALA A 91 -15.23 2.06 -8.82
N GLU A 92 -14.03 2.63 -9.03
CA GLU A 92 -13.68 3.38 -10.24
C GLU A 92 -13.80 2.51 -11.51
N LYS A 93 -13.30 1.27 -11.46
CA LYS A 93 -13.32 0.36 -12.59
C LYS A 93 -14.72 -0.21 -12.90
N THR A 94 -15.51 -0.45 -11.88
CA THR A 94 -16.81 -1.17 -12.00
C THR A 94 -18.01 -0.27 -11.87
N HIS A 95 -17.83 0.98 -11.43
CA HIS A 95 -18.89 1.95 -11.12
C HIS A 95 -19.91 1.46 -10.09
N GLN A 96 -19.49 0.56 -9.19
CA GLN A 96 -20.33 0.03 -8.12
C GLN A 96 -20.28 0.94 -6.89
N ARG A 97 -21.36 1.69 -6.66
CA ARG A 97 -21.47 2.66 -5.56
C ARG A 97 -21.16 2.10 -4.17
N PRO A 98 -21.52 0.86 -3.80
CA PRO A 98 -21.19 0.31 -2.49
C PRO A 98 -19.69 0.32 -2.17
N TYR A 99 -18.84 0.17 -3.16
CA TYR A 99 -17.39 0.19 -2.97
C TYR A 99 -16.82 1.60 -2.76
N PHE A 100 -17.44 2.64 -3.32
CA PHE A 100 -17.12 4.02 -2.96
C PHE A 100 -17.46 4.30 -1.49
N LEU A 101 -18.62 3.83 -1.04
CA LEU A 101 -18.99 3.94 0.36
C LEU A 101 -18.03 3.15 1.26
N GLY A 102 -17.66 1.94 0.86
CA GLY A 102 -16.65 1.14 1.54
C GLY A 102 -15.32 1.86 1.67
N ALA A 103 -14.83 2.44 0.58
CA ALA A 103 -13.61 3.24 0.57
C ALA A 103 -13.68 4.42 1.56
N ALA A 104 -14.81 5.12 1.60
CA ALA A 104 -15.03 6.22 2.54
C ALA A 104 -15.03 5.73 4.00
N ILE A 105 -15.69 4.62 4.29
CA ILE A 105 -15.76 4.03 5.63
C ILE A 105 -14.36 3.60 6.11
N TYR A 106 -13.59 2.90 5.27
CA TYR A 106 -12.23 2.48 5.63
C TYR A 106 -11.29 3.68 5.81
N SER A 107 -11.40 4.70 4.95
CA SER A 107 -10.62 5.94 5.08
C SER A 107 -10.95 6.66 6.39
N PHE A 108 -12.22 6.72 6.76
CA PHE A 108 -12.66 7.31 8.01
C PHE A 108 -12.12 6.50 9.21
N ALA A 109 -12.23 5.17 9.17
CA ALA A 109 -11.70 4.30 10.22
C ALA A 109 -10.18 4.43 10.38
N PHE A 110 -9.46 4.62 9.29
CA PHE A 110 -8.02 4.85 9.32
C PHE A 110 -7.66 6.20 9.95
N LEU A 111 -8.35 7.27 9.56
CA LEU A 111 -8.09 8.63 10.04
C LEU A 111 -8.54 8.85 11.49
N PHE A 112 -9.59 8.17 11.88
CA PHE A 112 -10.19 8.26 13.20
C PHE A 112 -10.24 6.86 13.83
N PRO A 113 -9.08 6.25 14.12
CA PRO A 113 -9.07 4.97 14.81
C PRO A 113 -9.84 5.16 16.09
N GLU A 114 -10.87 4.35 16.32
CA GLU A 114 -11.69 4.46 17.51
C GLU A 114 -10.80 4.40 18.75
N LYS A 115 -10.52 5.55 19.30
CA LYS A 115 -10.07 5.65 20.68
C LYS A 115 -11.26 5.26 21.55
N GLY A 116 -11.38 3.92 21.62
CA GLY A 116 -12.26 3.34 22.62
C GLY A 116 -13.73 3.56 22.31
N LEU A 117 -14.24 2.57 21.71
CA LEU A 117 -15.22 1.81 22.48
C LEU A 117 -14.48 1.04 23.59
N ALA A 118 -13.52 1.69 24.27
CA ALA A 118 -13.17 1.28 25.59
C ALA A 118 -14.43 1.52 26.42
N PRO A 119 -15.00 0.48 27.06
CA PRO A 119 -16.11 0.71 27.96
C PRO A 119 -15.64 1.75 28.99
N PRO A 120 -16.50 2.71 29.38
CA PRO A 120 -16.13 3.69 30.39
C PRO A 120 -15.59 2.92 31.57
N SER A 121 -14.35 3.22 31.93
CA SER A 121 -13.76 2.67 33.15
C SER A 121 -14.66 3.06 34.31
N PRO A 122 -15.00 2.10 35.16
CA PRO A 122 -15.80 2.41 36.33
C PRO A 122 -15.08 3.38 37.27
#